data_20c67cfdf5104fc7b02d2b7ca7fdfaf4
#
_entry.id   20c67cfdf5104fc7b02d2b7ca7fdfaf4
#
_cell.length_a   1.000
_cell.length_b   1.000
_cell.length_c   1.000
_cell.angle_alpha   90.00
_cell.angle_beta   90.00
_cell.angle_gamma   90.00
#
_symmetry.space_group_name_H-M   'P 1'
#
loop_
_entity.id
_entity.type
_entity.pdbx_description
1 polymer ?
#
loop_
_entity_poly.entity_id
_entity_poly.type
_entity_poly.pdbx_seq_one_letter_code
_entity_poly.pdbx_strand_id
1 'polypeptide(L)'
;DKWMLVMDYAWNKNHSRSLRNTFEKSLNGKYEDLITDFSNNFELDAFSNSGNAIFRYTGKKMRAGIGTGISDIKLNLKNLDDNTINNYRFFNVTPQAQINFMPKAQFNIGINYRGNTVQPNISQLQPLRDNTDPLNEYKGNPDLKVGFNHQTSVYINQYKVLSQQWLALSFSYTVQQNAITQFNTVDETTGKRTYYPVNVNGNRNWFLWANFNKSKGNGKPNY
;
A
#
# COMPACT_ATOMS: atom_id res chain seq x y z
N ASP A 1 -2.25 -21.11 -29.23
CA ASP A 1 -2.08 -19.76 -28.70
C ASP A 1 -3.44 -19.11 -28.52
N LYS A 2 -3.65 -18.51 -27.34
CA LYS A 2 -4.94 -17.90 -27.00
C LYS A 2 -4.75 -16.49 -26.51
N TRP A 3 -5.64 -15.62 -26.96
CA TRP A 3 -5.79 -14.26 -26.45
C TRP A 3 -7.06 -14.18 -25.62
N MET A 4 -7.02 -13.40 -24.54
CA MET A 4 -8.14 -13.20 -23.65
C MET A 4 -8.12 -11.77 -23.12
N LEU A 5 -9.26 -11.12 -23.15
CA LEU A 5 -9.51 -9.88 -22.44
C LEU A 5 -10.29 -10.21 -21.17
N VAL A 6 -9.77 -9.81 -20.03
CA VAL A 6 -10.45 -9.91 -18.73
C VAL A 6 -10.83 -8.51 -18.28
N MET A 7 -12.08 -8.31 -18.00
CA MET A 7 -12.60 -7.03 -17.49
C MET A 7 -13.41 -7.32 -16.23
N ASP A 8 -13.27 -6.46 -15.25
CA ASP A 8 -14.11 -6.47 -14.06
C ASP A 8 -14.48 -5.04 -13.66
N TYR A 9 -15.58 -4.93 -12.94
CA TYR A 9 -16.06 -3.69 -12.37
C TYR A 9 -16.55 -3.97 -10.96
N ALA A 10 -16.21 -3.07 -10.04
CA ALA A 10 -16.69 -3.11 -8.67
C ALA A 10 -17.15 -1.73 -8.22
N TRP A 11 -18.26 -1.73 -7.52
CA TRP A 11 -18.80 -0.57 -6.81
C TRP A 11 -18.87 -0.89 -5.33
N ASN A 12 -18.42 0.06 -4.50
CA ASN A 12 -18.45 -0.10 -3.05
C ASN A 12 -18.93 1.19 -2.40
N LYS A 13 -19.77 1.02 -1.35
CA LYS A 13 -20.19 2.10 -0.46
C LYS A 13 -19.94 1.65 0.98
N ASN A 14 -19.24 2.46 1.73
CA ASN A 14 -18.98 2.24 3.15
C ASN A 14 -19.39 3.48 3.94
N HIS A 15 -20.02 3.25 5.09
CA HIS A 15 -20.34 4.28 6.07
C HIS A 15 -19.73 3.86 7.40
N SER A 16 -19.01 4.75 8.05
CA SER A 16 -18.46 4.53 9.38
C SER A 16 -18.64 5.76 10.25
N ARG A 17 -18.83 5.54 11.55
CA ARG A 17 -18.94 6.58 12.55
C ARG A 17 -17.97 6.30 13.68
N SER A 18 -17.26 7.31 14.11
CA SER A 18 -16.38 7.25 15.29
C SER A 18 -16.79 8.33 16.26
N LEU A 19 -16.89 7.95 17.53
CA LEU A 19 -17.21 8.86 18.65
C LEU A 19 -16.14 8.67 19.73
N ARG A 20 -15.36 9.71 19.97
CA ARG A 20 -14.33 9.75 21.00
C ARG A 20 -14.40 11.12 21.70
N ASN A 21 -14.86 11.14 22.93
CA ASN A 21 -14.91 12.35 23.73
C ASN A 21 -13.79 12.36 24.77
N THR A 22 -13.12 13.47 24.90
CA THR A 22 -12.07 13.71 25.90
C THR A 22 -12.59 14.75 26.88
N PHE A 23 -12.46 14.45 28.19
CA PHE A 23 -12.96 15.32 29.26
C PHE A 23 -11.81 15.75 30.16
N GLU A 24 -11.87 17.01 30.59
CA GLU A 24 -10.99 17.57 31.62
C GLU A 24 -11.65 17.48 32.99
N LYS A 25 -10.81 17.52 34.01
CA LYS A 25 -11.26 17.50 35.39
C LYS A 25 -11.77 18.88 35.79
N SER A 26 -13.06 18.99 36.10
CA SER A 26 -13.72 20.18 36.58
C SER A 26 -13.32 20.52 38.01
N LEU A 27 -13.64 21.74 38.45
CA LEU A 27 -13.38 22.23 39.80
C LEU A 27 -14.02 21.37 40.93
N ASN A 28 -15.10 20.64 40.61
CA ASN A 28 -15.76 19.70 41.51
C ASN A 28 -15.05 18.34 41.63
N GLY A 29 -13.92 18.16 40.90
CA GLY A 29 -13.10 16.94 40.91
C GLY A 29 -13.58 15.84 39.94
N LYS A 30 -14.64 16.08 39.14
CA LYS A 30 -15.15 15.12 38.14
C LYS A 30 -14.67 15.47 36.73
N TYR A 31 -14.59 14.48 35.87
CA TYR A 31 -14.25 14.64 34.45
C TYR A 31 -15.55 14.93 33.66
N GLU A 32 -15.94 16.20 33.59
CA GLU A 32 -17.22 16.65 32.99
C GLU A 32 -17.02 17.68 31.88
N ASP A 33 -15.89 18.39 31.85
CA ASP A 33 -15.63 19.46 30.90
C ASP A 33 -15.09 18.87 29.61
N LEU A 34 -15.91 18.90 28.55
CA LEU A 34 -15.55 18.36 27.23
C LEU A 34 -14.47 19.23 26.57
N ILE A 35 -13.34 18.60 26.20
CA ILE A 35 -12.30 19.24 25.41
C ILE A 35 -12.49 18.87 23.93
N THR A 36 -13.07 19.79 23.16
CA THR A 36 -13.34 19.59 21.74
C THR A 36 -12.07 19.38 20.92
N ASP A 37 -10.97 20.08 21.25
CA ASP A 37 -9.69 19.98 20.56
C ASP A 37 -9.05 18.56 20.61
N PHE A 38 -9.42 17.76 21.60
CA PHE A 38 -8.99 16.39 21.80
C PHE A 38 -10.11 15.36 21.62
N SER A 39 -11.30 15.80 21.31
CA SER A 39 -12.44 14.98 20.96
C SER A 39 -12.41 14.68 19.46
N ASN A 40 -12.91 13.53 19.06
CA ASN A 40 -12.84 13.08 17.67
C ASN A 40 -14.15 12.37 17.31
N ASN A 41 -15.13 13.15 16.98
CA ASN A 41 -16.45 12.68 16.60
C ASN A 41 -16.68 12.92 15.11
N PHE A 42 -16.74 11.87 14.30
CA PHE A 42 -16.91 12.02 12.87
C PHE A 42 -17.74 10.91 12.22
N GLU A 43 -18.33 11.26 11.11
CA GLU A 43 -18.97 10.35 10.16
C GLU A 43 -18.18 10.36 8.85
N LEU A 44 -17.93 9.18 8.30
CA LEU A 44 -17.28 8.99 7.03
C LEU A 44 -18.17 8.21 6.09
N ASP A 45 -18.50 8.81 4.97
CA ASP A 45 -19.09 8.15 3.81
C ASP A 45 -18.02 7.98 2.73
N ALA A 46 -17.77 6.73 2.35
CA ALA A 46 -16.81 6.39 1.31
C ALA A 46 -17.53 5.70 0.14
N PHE A 47 -17.33 6.23 -1.05
CA PHE A 47 -17.82 5.65 -2.31
C PHE A 47 -16.64 5.34 -3.20
N SER A 48 -16.62 4.15 -3.79
CA SER A 48 -15.61 3.81 -4.78
C SER A 48 -16.22 3.12 -5.99
N ASN A 49 -15.78 3.53 -7.17
CA ASN A 49 -16.00 2.85 -8.43
C ASN A 49 -14.64 2.42 -8.95
N SER A 50 -14.50 1.15 -9.30
CA SER A 50 -13.27 0.61 -9.85
C SER A 50 -13.54 -0.29 -11.04
N GLY A 51 -12.66 -0.24 -12.03
CA GLY A 51 -12.70 -1.11 -13.18
C GLY A 51 -11.28 -1.55 -13.53
N ASN A 52 -11.14 -2.80 -13.98
CA ASN A 52 -9.88 -3.34 -14.46
C ASN A 52 -10.07 -3.89 -15.87
N ALA A 53 -9.03 -3.73 -16.70
CA ALA A 53 -8.96 -4.39 -18.00
C ALA A 53 -7.55 -4.97 -18.18
N ILE A 54 -7.48 -6.27 -18.45
CA ILE A 54 -6.23 -7.00 -18.62
C ILE A 54 -6.30 -7.80 -19.92
N PHE A 55 -5.38 -7.55 -20.81
CA PHE A 55 -5.19 -8.31 -22.04
C PHE A 55 -4.11 -9.38 -21.80
N ARG A 56 -4.45 -10.63 -22.03
CA ARG A 56 -3.58 -11.78 -21.78
C ARG A 56 -3.32 -12.59 -23.04
N TYR A 57 -2.09 -12.99 -23.20
CA TYR A 57 -1.64 -13.97 -24.17
C TYR A 57 -1.18 -15.25 -23.49
N THR A 58 -1.62 -16.39 -24.00
CA THR A 58 -1.17 -17.70 -23.53
C THR A 58 -0.75 -18.54 -24.72
N GLY A 59 0.54 -18.77 -24.84
CA GLY A 59 1.18 -19.66 -25.82
C GLY A 59 1.90 -20.83 -25.14
N LYS A 60 2.45 -21.70 -25.96
CA LYS A 60 3.13 -22.92 -25.46
C LYS A 60 4.36 -22.64 -24.59
N LYS A 61 5.12 -21.59 -24.91
CA LYS A 61 6.36 -21.23 -24.23
C LYS A 61 6.32 -19.86 -23.55
N MET A 62 5.29 -19.07 -23.80
CA MET A 62 5.17 -17.72 -23.28
C MET A 62 3.75 -17.42 -22.81
N ARG A 63 3.65 -16.78 -21.67
CA ARG A 63 2.44 -16.12 -21.19
C ARG A 63 2.79 -14.66 -20.95
N ALA A 64 1.95 -13.78 -21.44
CA ALA A 64 2.12 -12.33 -21.26
C ALA A 64 0.78 -11.71 -20.87
N GLY A 65 0.82 -10.62 -20.15
CA GLY A 65 -0.36 -9.85 -19.81
C GLY A 65 0.02 -8.39 -19.61
N ILE A 66 -0.84 -7.51 -20.09
CA ILE A 66 -0.76 -6.08 -19.87
C ILE A 66 -2.15 -5.55 -19.54
N GLY A 67 -2.24 -4.65 -18.62
CA GLY A 67 -3.53 -4.08 -18.23
C GLY A 67 -3.39 -2.94 -17.25
N THR A 68 -4.53 -2.38 -16.91
CA THR A 68 -4.61 -1.35 -15.87
C THR A 68 -5.95 -1.41 -15.16
N GLY A 69 -5.92 -1.11 -13.87
CA GLY A 69 -7.10 -0.76 -13.11
C GLY A 69 -7.19 0.75 -12.95
N ILE A 70 -8.40 1.24 -12.85
CA ILE A 70 -8.72 2.61 -12.45
C ILE A 70 -9.73 2.58 -11.33
N SER A 71 -9.61 3.49 -10.37
CA SER A 71 -10.66 3.69 -9.36
C SER A 71 -10.84 5.16 -9.01
N ASP A 72 -12.09 5.57 -8.86
CA ASP A 72 -12.50 6.88 -8.37
C ASP A 72 -13.09 6.68 -6.97
N ILE A 73 -12.44 7.24 -5.96
CA ILE A 73 -12.83 7.13 -4.57
C ILE A 73 -13.19 8.51 -4.06
N LYS A 74 -14.38 8.63 -3.51
CA LYS A 74 -14.90 9.84 -2.89
C LYS A 74 -15.12 9.58 -1.41
N LEU A 75 -14.53 10.43 -0.59
CA LEU A 75 -14.70 10.42 0.85
C LEU A 75 -15.38 11.72 1.27
N ASN A 76 -16.46 11.59 1.99
CA ASN A 76 -17.15 12.69 2.66
C ASN A 76 -16.97 12.48 4.17
N LEU A 77 -16.17 13.33 4.78
CA LEU A 77 -15.86 13.29 6.20
C LEU A 77 -16.54 14.45 6.88
N LYS A 78 -17.52 14.15 7.72
CA LYS A 78 -18.24 15.13 8.55
C LYS A 78 -17.70 15.06 9.97
N ASN A 79 -17.14 16.16 10.45
CA ASN A 79 -16.83 16.36 11.86
C ASN A 79 -18.14 16.72 12.58
N LEU A 80 -18.48 15.96 13.64
CA LEU A 80 -19.73 16.15 14.38
C LEU A 80 -19.59 17.19 15.51
N ASP A 81 -18.36 17.56 15.88
CA ASP A 81 -18.10 18.52 16.93
C ASP A 81 -18.30 19.96 16.45
N ASP A 82 -17.86 20.27 15.22
CA ASP A 82 -17.95 21.61 14.60
C ASP A 82 -18.82 21.67 13.35
N ASN A 83 -19.42 20.54 12.93
CA ASN A 83 -20.21 20.38 11.72
C ASN A 83 -19.45 20.71 10.41
N THR A 84 -18.13 20.70 10.40
CA THR A 84 -17.36 20.87 9.18
C THR A 84 -17.42 19.61 8.31
N ILE A 85 -17.42 19.83 6.99
CA ILE A 85 -17.45 18.73 6.01
C ILE A 85 -16.22 18.86 5.12
N ASN A 86 -15.39 17.81 5.12
CA ASN A 86 -14.22 17.69 4.27
C ASN A 86 -14.48 16.64 3.19
N ASN A 87 -14.37 17.04 1.93
CA ASN A 87 -14.54 16.16 0.79
C ASN A 87 -13.20 15.86 0.16
N TYR A 88 -12.88 14.57 0.04
CA TYR A 88 -11.67 14.11 -0.64
C TYR A 88 -12.05 13.27 -1.85
N ARG A 89 -11.30 13.41 -2.92
CA ARG A 89 -11.44 12.57 -4.11
C ARG A 89 -10.09 12.06 -4.56
N PHE A 90 -9.97 10.75 -4.70
CA PHE A 90 -8.75 10.09 -5.14
C PHE A 90 -9.02 9.33 -6.43
N PHE A 91 -8.25 9.67 -7.45
CA PHE A 91 -8.22 8.91 -8.69
C PHE A 91 -6.97 8.04 -8.70
N ASN A 92 -7.16 6.73 -8.76
CA ASN A 92 -6.08 5.76 -8.68
C ASN A 92 -5.94 5.04 -10.01
N VAL A 93 -4.70 4.77 -10.38
CA VAL A 93 -4.36 3.96 -11.54
C VAL A 93 -3.44 2.83 -11.08
N THR A 94 -3.70 1.61 -11.55
CA THR A 94 -2.94 0.42 -11.17
C THR A 94 -2.46 -0.32 -12.42
N PRO A 95 -1.49 0.24 -13.17
CA PRO A 95 -0.95 -0.41 -14.36
C PRO A 95 -0.19 -1.69 -13.98
N GLN A 96 -0.32 -2.71 -14.80
CA GLN A 96 0.35 -3.98 -14.59
C GLN A 96 0.80 -4.59 -15.91
N ALA A 97 1.95 -5.24 -15.88
CA ALA A 97 2.47 -6.00 -17.00
C ALA A 97 3.21 -7.23 -16.49
N GLN A 98 3.03 -8.35 -17.16
CA GLN A 98 3.73 -9.58 -16.82
C GLN A 98 4.14 -10.33 -18.07
N ILE A 99 5.32 -10.91 -18.03
CA ILE A 99 5.83 -11.83 -19.05
C ILE A 99 6.40 -13.03 -18.31
N ASN A 100 5.99 -14.21 -18.75
CA ASN A 100 6.50 -15.47 -18.23
C ASN A 100 6.93 -16.33 -19.44
N PHE A 101 8.22 -16.62 -19.51
CA PHE A 101 8.83 -17.35 -20.61
C PHE A 101 9.37 -18.71 -20.11
N MET A 102 8.88 -19.77 -20.71
CA MET A 102 9.20 -21.15 -20.41
C MET A 102 9.77 -21.85 -21.65
N PRO A 103 11.05 -21.58 -22.03
CA PRO A 103 11.65 -22.14 -23.25
C PRO A 103 11.78 -23.66 -23.21
N LYS A 104 11.91 -24.22 -22.02
CA LYS A 104 12.02 -25.66 -21.76
C LYS A 104 11.16 -26.02 -20.54
N ALA A 105 10.79 -27.30 -20.44
CA ALA A 105 10.23 -27.83 -19.20
C ALA A 105 11.18 -27.53 -18.04
N GLN A 106 10.62 -27.07 -16.89
CA GLN A 106 11.38 -26.80 -15.67
C GLN A 106 12.40 -25.63 -15.76
N PHE A 107 12.28 -24.78 -16.78
CA PHE A 107 13.01 -23.52 -16.88
C PHE A 107 12.03 -22.38 -17.13
N ASN A 108 12.00 -21.44 -16.21
CA ASN A 108 11.03 -20.32 -16.21
C ASN A 108 11.74 -19.01 -15.90
N ILE A 109 11.49 -18.01 -16.75
CA ILE A 109 11.91 -16.63 -16.54
C ILE A 109 10.65 -15.77 -16.50
N GLY A 110 10.47 -14.98 -15.44
CA GLY A 110 9.35 -14.08 -15.32
C GLY A 110 9.78 -12.65 -15.05
N ILE A 111 9.05 -11.72 -15.64
CA ILE A 111 9.15 -10.29 -15.38
C ILE A 111 7.75 -9.78 -15.05
N ASN A 112 7.63 -9.12 -13.92
CA ASN A 112 6.37 -8.51 -13.49
C ASN A 112 6.60 -7.03 -13.17
N TYR A 113 5.69 -6.21 -13.61
CA TYR A 113 5.58 -4.82 -13.22
C TYR A 113 4.19 -4.56 -12.65
N ARG A 114 4.12 -3.82 -11.54
CA ARG A 114 2.89 -3.35 -10.93
C ARG A 114 3.06 -1.92 -10.44
N GLY A 115 2.15 -1.05 -10.85
CA GLY A 115 1.97 0.28 -10.30
C GLY A 115 0.80 0.27 -9.31
N ASN A 116 0.97 0.87 -8.16
CA ASN A 116 -0.11 1.02 -7.16
C ASN A 116 -0.14 2.43 -6.61
N THR A 117 -1.31 3.01 -6.59
CA THR A 117 -1.57 4.27 -5.91
C THR A 117 -1.66 4.04 -4.40
N VAL A 118 -1.03 4.90 -3.61
CA VAL A 118 -1.07 4.90 -2.15
C VAL A 118 -1.81 6.15 -1.68
N GLN A 119 -3.02 5.96 -1.17
CA GLN A 119 -3.83 7.06 -0.66
C GLN A 119 -3.43 7.38 0.77
N PRO A 120 -3.50 8.68 1.18
CA PRO A 120 -3.50 9.03 2.59
C PRO A 120 -4.71 8.39 3.29
N ASN A 121 -4.51 7.93 4.51
CA ASN A 121 -5.63 7.53 5.35
C ASN A 121 -6.23 8.76 6.07
N ILE A 122 -7.42 8.57 6.66
CA ILE A 122 -8.15 9.68 7.27
C ILE A 122 -7.40 10.30 8.44
N SER A 123 -6.76 9.49 9.29
CA SER A 123 -5.97 10.00 10.41
C SER A 123 -4.75 10.81 9.97
N GLN A 124 -4.23 10.57 8.76
CA GLN A 124 -3.18 11.37 8.17
C GLN A 124 -3.68 12.69 7.57
N LEU A 125 -4.93 12.75 7.12
CA LEU A 125 -5.53 13.94 6.53
C LEU A 125 -6.14 14.88 7.56
N GLN A 126 -6.64 14.34 8.67
CA GLN A 126 -7.33 15.13 9.67
C GLN A 126 -6.35 15.96 10.50
N PRO A 127 -6.59 17.27 10.68
CA PRO A 127 -5.79 18.12 11.57
C PRO A 127 -6.08 17.87 13.05
N LEU A 128 -6.45 16.66 13.43
CA LEU A 128 -6.79 16.29 14.80
C LEU A 128 -5.54 16.10 15.64
N ARG A 129 -5.58 16.58 16.87
CA ARG A 129 -4.54 16.41 17.86
C ARG A 129 -4.82 15.16 18.69
N ASP A 130 -3.85 14.30 18.82
CA ASP A 130 -3.88 13.21 19.79
C ASP A 130 -3.03 13.61 21.01
N ASN A 131 -3.65 13.67 22.17
CA ASN A 131 -3.05 14.07 23.45
C ASN A 131 -2.87 12.88 24.39
N THR A 132 -2.83 11.67 23.87
CA THR A 132 -2.59 10.47 24.71
C THR A 132 -1.19 10.47 25.31
N ASP A 133 -0.23 11.15 24.68
CA ASP A 133 1.12 11.35 25.16
C ASP A 133 1.45 12.85 25.17
N PRO A 134 1.63 13.49 26.36
CA PRO A 134 1.91 14.92 26.45
C PRO A 134 3.21 15.37 25.77
N LEU A 135 4.18 14.45 25.58
CA LEU A 135 5.46 14.74 24.95
C LEU A 135 5.45 14.47 23.44
N ASN A 136 4.47 13.73 22.93
CA ASN A 136 4.35 13.38 21.53
C ASN A 136 2.98 13.78 20.99
N GLU A 137 2.93 14.84 20.20
CA GLU A 137 1.72 15.33 19.54
C GLU A 137 1.67 14.83 18.10
N TYR A 138 0.55 14.24 17.69
CA TYR A 138 0.32 13.80 16.31
C TYR A 138 -0.67 14.76 15.64
N LYS A 139 -0.30 15.28 14.46
CA LYS A 139 -1.14 16.15 13.64
C LYS A 139 -1.37 15.54 12.28
N GLY A 140 -2.56 15.67 11.74
CA GLY A 140 -2.81 15.35 10.34
C GLY A 140 -2.31 16.44 9.39
N ASN A 141 -2.28 16.12 8.11
CA ASN A 141 -1.93 17.04 7.03
C ASN A 141 -2.95 16.90 5.89
N PRO A 142 -3.88 17.84 5.75
CA PRO A 142 -4.91 17.80 4.70
C PRO A 142 -4.34 17.98 3.28
N ASP A 143 -3.12 18.52 3.14
CA ASP A 143 -2.47 18.79 1.87
C ASP A 143 -1.70 17.59 1.30
N LEU A 144 -1.82 16.41 1.93
CA LEU A 144 -1.16 15.22 1.46
C LEU A 144 -1.62 14.84 0.06
N LYS A 145 -0.63 14.58 -0.78
CA LYS A 145 -0.83 14.06 -2.13
C LYS A 145 -0.83 12.54 -2.12
N VAL A 146 -1.55 11.98 -3.06
CA VAL A 146 -1.53 10.55 -3.34
C VAL A 146 -0.13 10.13 -3.75
N GLY A 147 0.38 9.08 -3.13
CA GLY A 147 1.64 8.45 -3.51
C GLY A 147 1.45 7.43 -4.62
N PHE A 148 2.56 7.04 -5.27
CA PHE A 148 2.56 5.99 -6.27
C PHE A 148 3.78 5.08 -6.11
N ASN A 149 3.54 3.77 -6.05
CA ASN A 149 4.56 2.75 -5.96
C ASN A 149 4.72 2.04 -7.30
N HIS A 150 5.92 2.09 -7.87
CA HIS A 150 6.33 1.26 -8.99
C HIS A 150 7.09 0.05 -8.45
N GLN A 151 6.61 -1.14 -8.74
CA GLN A 151 7.29 -2.37 -8.36
C GLN A 151 7.60 -3.21 -9.58
N THR A 152 8.86 -3.52 -9.79
CA THR A 152 9.34 -4.43 -10.84
C THR A 152 10.01 -5.62 -10.20
N SER A 153 9.68 -6.82 -10.66
CA SER A 153 10.35 -8.04 -10.23
C SER A 153 10.74 -8.92 -11.41
N VAL A 154 11.90 -9.52 -11.30
CA VAL A 154 12.43 -10.50 -12.26
C VAL A 154 12.75 -11.76 -11.49
N TYR A 155 12.34 -12.90 -12.00
CA TYR A 155 12.69 -14.18 -11.42
C TYR A 155 13.11 -15.21 -12.46
N ILE A 156 14.02 -16.08 -12.07
CA ILE A 156 14.50 -17.20 -12.86
C ILE A 156 14.42 -18.44 -11.98
N ASN A 157 13.76 -19.48 -12.48
CA ASN A 157 13.71 -20.78 -11.84
C ASN A 157 14.13 -21.85 -12.82
N GLN A 158 15.05 -22.69 -12.42
CA GLN A 158 15.50 -23.84 -13.21
C GLN A 158 15.62 -25.07 -12.33
N TYR A 159 15.07 -26.16 -12.79
CA TYR A 159 15.30 -27.48 -12.21
C TYR A 159 15.87 -28.43 -13.27
N LYS A 160 16.98 -29.09 -12.94
CA LYS A 160 17.60 -30.12 -13.78
C LYS A 160 17.38 -31.49 -13.13
N VAL A 161 16.51 -32.31 -13.73
CA VAL A 161 16.10 -33.60 -13.18
C VAL A 161 17.30 -34.55 -13.02
N LEU A 162 18.09 -34.72 -14.07
CA LEU A 162 19.18 -35.69 -14.08
C LEU A 162 20.28 -35.38 -13.06
N SER A 163 20.59 -34.12 -12.84
CA SER A 163 21.60 -33.69 -11.89
C SER A 163 21.04 -33.26 -10.55
N GLN A 164 19.71 -33.35 -10.37
CA GLN A 164 18.99 -32.93 -9.18
C GLN A 164 19.41 -31.52 -8.69
N GLN A 165 19.58 -30.61 -9.66
CA GLN A 165 19.99 -29.22 -9.40
C GLN A 165 18.80 -28.31 -9.47
N TRP A 166 18.66 -27.44 -8.49
CA TRP A 166 17.68 -26.37 -8.47
C TRP A 166 18.37 -25.01 -8.34
N LEU A 167 18.04 -24.10 -9.22
CA LEU A 167 18.45 -22.71 -9.20
C LEU A 167 17.22 -21.85 -9.15
N ALA A 168 17.16 -20.92 -8.19
CA ALA A 168 16.17 -19.87 -8.12
C ALA A 168 16.86 -18.53 -7.87
N LEU A 169 16.49 -17.54 -8.66
CA LEU A 169 16.96 -16.17 -8.56
C LEU A 169 15.75 -15.25 -8.60
N SER A 170 15.68 -14.28 -7.69
CA SER A 170 14.64 -13.26 -7.67
C SER A 170 15.25 -11.91 -7.36
N PHE A 171 14.93 -10.94 -8.17
CA PHE A 171 15.27 -9.53 -7.99
C PHE A 171 14.00 -8.70 -8.00
N SER A 172 13.84 -7.82 -7.03
CA SER A 172 12.76 -6.84 -7.00
C SER A 172 13.31 -5.43 -6.80
N TYR A 173 12.67 -4.48 -7.44
CA TYR A 173 12.98 -3.06 -7.35
C TYR A 173 11.69 -2.26 -7.20
N THR A 174 11.64 -1.43 -6.17
CA THR A 174 10.50 -0.58 -5.85
C THR A 174 10.95 0.87 -5.82
N VAL A 175 10.20 1.73 -6.49
CA VAL A 175 10.34 3.20 -6.45
C VAL A 175 9.03 3.79 -5.96
N GLN A 176 9.11 4.70 -4.99
CA GLN A 176 7.97 5.40 -4.46
C GLN A 176 8.02 6.88 -4.84
N GLN A 177 6.97 7.35 -5.49
CA GLN A 177 6.74 8.76 -5.76
C GLN A 177 5.73 9.29 -4.73
N ASN A 178 5.95 10.51 -4.22
CA ASN A 178 5.13 11.12 -3.17
C ASN A 178 4.85 10.17 -1.99
N ALA A 179 5.86 9.38 -1.57
CA ALA A 179 5.70 8.47 -0.44
C ALA A 179 5.26 9.24 0.80
N ILE A 180 4.22 8.78 1.46
CA ILE A 180 3.75 9.38 2.71
C ILE A 180 4.62 8.83 3.83
N THR A 181 5.33 9.72 4.50
CA THR A 181 6.19 9.40 5.65
C THR A 181 5.90 10.34 6.80
N GLN A 182 6.35 10.00 7.98
CA GLN A 182 6.20 10.81 9.16
C GLN A 182 7.43 11.72 9.34
N PHE A 183 7.18 13.00 9.46
CA PHE A 183 8.18 14.02 9.84
C PHE A 183 7.92 14.45 11.28
N ASN A 184 8.98 14.79 12.02
CA ASN A 184 8.84 15.32 13.36
C ASN A 184 9.67 16.60 13.55
N THR A 185 9.17 17.45 14.43
CA THR A 185 9.88 18.61 14.98
C THR A 185 9.95 18.46 16.49
N VAL A 186 11.04 18.96 17.08
CA VAL A 186 11.23 18.97 18.51
C VAL A 186 11.26 20.43 18.98
N ASP A 187 10.44 20.77 19.95
CA ASP A 187 10.53 22.03 20.67
C ASP A 187 11.66 21.92 21.69
N GLU A 188 12.74 22.67 21.49
CA GLU A 188 13.94 22.63 22.33
C GLU A 188 13.69 23.10 23.77
N THR A 189 12.63 23.91 23.98
CA THR A 189 12.29 24.46 25.31
C THR A 189 11.51 23.46 26.15
N THR A 190 10.56 22.75 25.53
CA THR A 190 9.64 21.84 26.23
C THR A 190 10.00 20.39 26.04
N GLY A 191 10.87 20.05 25.08
CA GLY A 191 11.16 18.68 24.66
C GLY A 191 10.02 18.00 23.92
N LYS A 192 8.92 18.72 23.66
CA LYS A 192 7.73 18.19 22.99
C LYS A 192 8.04 17.91 21.51
N ARG A 193 7.64 16.73 21.05
CA ARG A 193 7.76 16.32 19.64
C ARG A 193 6.40 16.43 18.96
N THR A 194 6.39 17.07 17.79
CA THR A 194 5.22 17.11 16.92
C THR A 194 5.48 16.28 15.68
N TYR A 195 4.65 15.28 15.45
CA TYR A 195 4.70 14.39 14.29
C TYR A 195 3.59 14.78 13.30
N TYR A 196 3.93 14.83 12.02
CA TYR A 196 2.95 15.05 10.96
C TYR A 196 3.38 14.34 9.67
N PRO A 197 2.43 13.83 8.88
CA PRO A 197 2.72 13.16 7.64
C PRO A 197 3.08 14.17 6.54
N VAL A 198 4.08 13.81 5.74
CA VAL A 198 4.54 14.59 4.58
C VAL A 198 4.76 13.69 3.38
N ASN A 199 4.70 14.26 2.19
CA ASN A 199 5.11 13.56 0.98
C ASN A 199 6.60 13.75 0.72
N VAL A 200 7.31 12.65 0.47
CA VAL A 200 8.71 12.64 0.06
C VAL A 200 8.90 11.89 -1.24
N ASN A 201 9.89 12.30 -2.03
CA ASN A 201 10.26 11.63 -3.27
C ASN A 201 11.62 10.95 -3.11
N GLY A 202 11.89 9.99 -4.00
CA GLY A 202 13.20 9.35 -4.10
C GLY A 202 13.38 8.12 -3.23
N ASN A 203 12.35 7.67 -2.54
CA ASN A 203 12.40 6.41 -1.80
C ASN A 203 12.52 5.24 -2.78
N ARG A 204 13.60 4.47 -2.64
CA ARG A 204 13.92 3.32 -3.50
C ARG A 204 14.35 2.15 -2.65
N ASN A 205 13.86 0.97 -3.01
CA ASN A 205 14.25 -0.27 -2.36
C ASN A 205 14.51 -1.34 -3.40
N TRP A 206 15.51 -2.16 -3.16
CA TRP A 206 15.77 -3.34 -3.98
C TRP A 206 16.07 -4.54 -3.09
N PHE A 207 15.70 -5.69 -3.61
CA PHE A 207 15.91 -6.96 -2.93
C PHE A 207 16.37 -8.00 -3.94
N LEU A 208 17.47 -8.70 -3.62
CA LEU A 208 18.00 -9.79 -4.40
C LEU A 208 18.04 -11.06 -3.54
N TRP A 209 17.46 -12.12 -4.04
CA TRP A 209 17.50 -13.42 -3.43
C TRP A 209 17.98 -14.46 -4.45
N ALA A 210 18.90 -15.33 -4.02
CA ALA A 210 19.42 -16.42 -4.84
C ALA A 210 19.47 -17.69 -4.01
N ASN A 211 19.06 -18.78 -4.62
CA ASN A 211 19.17 -20.12 -4.03
C ASN A 211 19.68 -21.10 -5.08
N PHE A 212 20.69 -21.85 -4.70
CA PHE A 212 21.21 -22.95 -5.50
C PHE A 212 21.31 -24.20 -4.63
N ASN A 213 20.70 -25.27 -5.08
CA ASN A 213 20.77 -26.58 -4.42
C ASN A 213 21.17 -27.63 -5.46
N LYS A 214 22.09 -28.50 -5.06
CA LYS A 214 22.50 -29.69 -5.81
C LYS A 214 22.48 -30.87 -4.88
N SER A 215 21.60 -31.83 -5.10
CA SER A 215 21.62 -33.08 -4.37
C SER A 215 22.82 -33.94 -4.88
N LYS A 216 23.68 -34.39 -3.97
CA LYS A 216 24.64 -35.48 -4.28
C LYS A 216 23.81 -36.75 -4.29
N GLY A 217 23.48 -37.25 -5.47
CA GLY A 217 22.94 -38.60 -5.58
C GLY A 217 23.96 -39.59 -4.96
N ASN A 218 23.58 -40.20 -3.85
CA ASN A 218 24.29 -41.38 -3.38
C ASN A 218 23.98 -42.52 -4.36
N GLY A 219 24.58 -42.46 -5.54
CA GLY A 219 24.57 -43.55 -6.50
C GLY A 219 25.43 -44.72 -5.96
N LYS A 220 24.90 -45.43 -4.98
CA LYS A 220 25.28 -46.83 -4.82
C LYS A 220 24.23 -47.64 -5.58
N PRO A 221 24.58 -48.32 -6.67
CA PRO A 221 23.71 -49.35 -7.21
C PRO A 221 23.53 -50.41 -6.12
N ASN A 222 22.32 -50.66 -5.72
CA ASN A 222 21.97 -51.85 -4.97
C ASN A 222 22.14 -53.04 -5.94
N TYR A 223 23.18 -53.83 -5.72
CA TYR A 223 23.31 -55.16 -6.28
C TYR A 223 22.45 -56.11 -5.43
#